data_bd3cfa3a3f591c4b1ac89b7e22507b1f
#
_entry.id   bd3cfa3a3f591c4b1ac89b7e22507b1f
#
_cell.length_a   1.000
_cell.length_b   1.000
_cell.length_c   1.000
_cell.angle_alpha   90.00
_cell.angle_beta   90.00
_cell.angle_gamma   90.00
#
_symmetry.space_group_name_H-M   'P 1'
#
loop_
_entity.id
_entity.type
_entity.pdbx_description
1 polymer ?
#
loop_
_entity_poly.entity_id
_entity_poly.type
_entity_poly.pdbx_seq_one_letter_code
_entity_poly.pdbx_strand_id
1 'polypeptide(L)'
;MKGIVLAGGSGTRLYPLTRVTSKQLLPIYDKPMIYYPISVLMNAGIRDILIISTPDDTPRFKELLGDGHQFGLHLSYAVQPSPDGLAQAFIIGEEFIGDDSVAMILGDNIFQGQGLVKRLRAASAKKEGATVFGYYVDDPERFGIVEFDDQGKAISIEEKPEKPKSNYCVTGLYFYDNRVVEYAKQLKPSARGELEITDLNRIYLENGDLDVILLGQGFTWLDTGTHESLVEATNFVKTVETHQHRKIACLEEIAYTNGWISKEEVMAAYEIYKKNQYGQYLKDVIDGKYIDKLPGHADK
;
A
#
# COMPACT_ATOMS: atom_id res chain seq x y z
N MET A 1 6.99 -6.96 -12.44
CA MET A 1 6.85 -6.87 -10.96
C MET A 1 5.42 -7.17 -10.60
N LYS A 2 5.20 -8.02 -9.61
CA LYS A 2 3.89 -8.36 -9.02
C LYS A 2 3.61 -7.49 -7.80
N GLY A 3 2.35 -7.40 -7.39
CA GLY A 3 1.94 -6.69 -6.18
C GLY A 3 1.27 -7.62 -5.18
N ILE A 4 1.47 -7.39 -3.89
CA ILE A 4 0.73 -8.04 -2.81
C ILE A 4 0.12 -6.96 -1.93
N VAL A 5 -1.18 -7.05 -1.68
CA VAL A 5 -1.84 -6.31 -0.61
C VAL A 5 -2.12 -7.30 0.53
N LEU A 6 -1.47 -7.11 1.67
CA LEU A 6 -1.71 -7.93 2.84
C LEU A 6 -2.82 -7.32 3.68
N ALA A 7 -4.01 -7.90 3.57
CA ALA A 7 -5.25 -7.47 4.20
C ALA A 7 -5.75 -8.50 5.24
N GLY A 8 -4.80 -9.09 5.96
CA GLY A 8 -5.04 -10.04 7.04
C GLY A 8 -5.18 -9.37 8.41
N GLY A 9 -5.17 -10.22 9.44
CA GLY A 9 -5.21 -9.81 10.84
C GLY A 9 -6.62 -9.78 11.44
N SER A 10 -6.70 -9.98 12.75
CA SER A 10 -7.97 -10.09 13.48
C SER A 10 -8.71 -8.77 13.70
N GLY A 11 -8.05 -7.64 13.49
CA GLY A 11 -8.65 -6.30 13.68
C GLY A 11 -9.15 -6.00 15.11
N THR A 12 -8.74 -6.78 16.13
CA THR A 12 -9.28 -6.71 17.50
C THR A 12 -9.17 -5.34 18.16
N ARG A 13 -8.14 -4.57 17.80
CA ARG A 13 -7.97 -3.18 18.28
C ARG A 13 -9.08 -2.22 17.87
N LEU A 14 -9.84 -2.58 16.83
CA LEU A 14 -10.97 -1.81 16.31
C LEU A 14 -12.35 -2.40 16.69
N TYR A 15 -12.40 -3.34 17.64
CA TYR A 15 -13.69 -3.82 18.13
C TYR A 15 -14.48 -2.68 18.78
N PRO A 16 -15.84 -2.63 18.57
CA PRO A 16 -16.68 -3.63 17.89
C PRO A 16 -16.78 -3.50 16.36
N LEU A 17 -16.17 -2.49 15.71
CA LEU A 17 -16.32 -2.22 14.27
C LEU A 17 -15.95 -3.42 13.39
N THR A 18 -14.94 -4.16 13.77
CA THR A 18 -14.36 -5.27 13.00
C THR A 18 -14.84 -6.65 13.43
N ARG A 19 -15.93 -6.74 14.23
CA ARG A 19 -16.47 -8.04 14.66
C ARG A 19 -17.07 -8.87 13.54
N VAL A 20 -17.54 -8.22 12.49
CA VAL A 20 -18.24 -8.87 11.36
C VAL A 20 -17.68 -8.48 10.00
N THR A 21 -16.57 -7.76 9.97
CA THR A 21 -15.93 -7.31 8.74
C THR A 21 -14.44 -7.08 8.93
N SER A 22 -13.69 -7.23 7.86
CA SER A 22 -12.27 -6.85 7.83
C SER A 22 -12.09 -5.35 8.09
N LYS A 23 -11.01 -4.99 8.79
CA LYS A 23 -10.60 -3.59 8.96
C LYS A 23 -10.48 -2.86 7.62
N GLN A 24 -9.91 -3.52 6.61
CA GLN A 24 -9.64 -2.94 5.31
C GLN A 24 -10.91 -2.71 4.46
N LEU A 25 -12.06 -3.21 4.92
CA LEU A 25 -13.38 -2.92 4.33
C LEU A 25 -14.09 -1.74 5.02
N LEU A 26 -13.57 -1.25 6.14
CA LEU A 26 -14.11 -0.04 6.78
C LEU A 26 -13.91 1.18 5.87
N PRO A 27 -14.85 2.13 5.91
CA PRO A 27 -14.75 3.33 5.11
C PRO A 27 -13.64 4.27 5.63
N ILE A 28 -12.86 4.82 4.71
CA ILE A 28 -12.04 6.00 4.92
C ILE A 28 -12.62 7.10 4.03
N TYR A 29 -13.39 7.99 4.61
CA TYR A 29 -14.17 9.04 3.98
C TYR A 29 -15.22 8.48 2.99
N ASP A 30 -14.90 8.41 1.70
CA ASP A 30 -15.86 8.11 0.63
C ASP A 30 -15.64 6.74 -0.06
N LYS A 31 -14.67 5.94 0.40
CA LYS A 31 -14.35 4.63 -0.18
C LYS A 31 -13.79 3.65 0.86
N PRO A 32 -13.83 2.32 0.57
CA PRO A 32 -13.22 1.33 1.46
C PRO A 32 -11.71 1.53 1.61
N MET A 33 -11.18 1.27 2.79
CA MET A 33 -9.75 1.42 3.11
C MET A 33 -8.83 0.70 2.12
N ILE A 34 -9.21 -0.47 1.63
CA ILE A 34 -8.39 -1.28 0.70
C ILE A 34 -8.07 -0.56 -0.61
N TYR A 35 -8.85 0.46 -1.02
CA TYR A 35 -8.59 1.24 -2.23
C TYR A 35 -7.27 2.01 -2.15
N TYR A 36 -6.89 2.48 -0.95
CA TYR A 36 -5.68 3.27 -0.75
C TYR A 36 -4.41 2.45 -1.04
N PRO A 37 -4.16 1.29 -0.43
CA PRO A 37 -2.99 0.48 -0.77
C PRO A 37 -3.00 -0.04 -2.22
N ILE A 38 -4.16 -0.41 -2.77
CA ILE A 38 -4.27 -0.77 -4.21
C ILE A 38 -3.80 0.39 -5.08
N SER A 39 -4.24 1.62 -4.79
CA SER A 39 -3.85 2.82 -5.54
C SER A 39 -2.34 3.08 -5.54
N VAL A 40 -1.64 2.75 -4.44
CA VAL A 40 -0.18 2.88 -4.34
C VAL A 40 0.50 1.91 -5.30
N LEU A 41 0.07 0.65 -5.36
CA LEU A 41 0.60 -0.33 -6.31
C LEU A 41 0.30 0.07 -7.76
N MET A 42 -0.91 0.56 -8.05
CA MET A 42 -1.27 1.10 -9.37
C MET A 42 -0.37 2.27 -9.78
N ASN A 43 -0.09 3.19 -8.87
CA ASN A 43 0.81 4.32 -9.07
C ASN A 43 2.26 3.88 -9.31
N ALA A 44 2.67 2.75 -8.73
CA ALA A 44 3.95 2.10 -9.04
C ALA A 44 3.98 1.43 -10.43
N GLY A 45 2.83 1.36 -11.13
CA GLY A 45 2.68 0.72 -12.43
C GLY A 45 2.40 -0.78 -12.37
N ILE A 46 2.01 -1.29 -11.21
CA ILE A 46 1.75 -2.70 -10.98
C ILE A 46 0.28 -3.00 -11.26
N ARG A 47 0.01 -4.01 -12.10
CA ARG A 47 -1.35 -4.42 -12.51
C ARG A 47 -1.75 -5.81 -12.02
N ASP A 48 -0.77 -6.71 -11.87
CA ASP A 48 -1.00 -8.05 -11.31
C ASP A 48 -0.87 -7.96 -9.80
N ILE A 49 -1.98 -8.10 -9.07
CA ILE A 49 -2.04 -7.88 -7.62
C ILE A 49 -2.71 -9.06 -6.93
N LEU A 50 -2.05 -9.62 -5.91
CA LEU A 50 -2.57 -10.63 -5.02
C LEU A 50 -3.08 -9.98 -3.74
N ILE A 51 -4.36 -10.19 -3.42
CA ILE A 51 -4.95 -9.82 -2.14
C ILE A 51 -4.86 -11.03 -1.20
N ILE A 52 -4.09 -10.89 -0.13
CA ILE A 52 -3.98 -11.94 0.91
C ILE A 52 -4.81 -11.51 2.12
N SER A 53 -5.77 -12.32 2.51
CA SER A 53 -6.67 -12.02 3.63
C SER A 53 -7.02 -13.27 4.45
N THR A 54 -7.86 -13.08 5.47
CA THR A 54 -8.37 -14.19 6.28
C THR A 54 -9.35 -15.06 5.50
N PRO A 55 -9.60 -16.31 5.94
CA PRO A 55 -10.62 -17.16 5.32
C PRO A 55 -12.01 -16.50 5.26
N ASP A 56 -12.39 -15.78 6.32
CA ASP A 56 -13.72 -15.18 6.46
C ASP A 56 -13.89 -13.91 5.61
N ASP A 57 -12.82 -13.16 5.37
CA ASP A 57 -12.87 -11.87 4.68
C ASP A 57 -12.54 -11.97 3.19
N THR A 58 -11.80 -12.99 2.76
CA THR A 58 -11.45 -13.19 1.34
C THR A 58 -12.68 -13.18 0.40
N PRO A 59 -13.82 -13.81 0.74
CA PRO A 59 -15.03 -13.73 -0.10
C PRO A 59 -15.55 -12.30 -0.26
N ARG A 60 -15.47 -11.48 0.78
CA ARG A 60 -15.93 -10.08 0.76
C ARG A 60 -15.06 -9.20 -0.12
N PHE A 61 -13.73 -9.42 -0.10
CA PHE A 61 -12.81 -8.74 -1.03
C PHE A 61 -13.08 -9.13 -2.48
N LYS A 62 -13.39 -10.42 -2.75
CA LYS A 62 -13.79 -10.88 -4.08
C LYS A 62 -15.10 -10.25 -4.54
N GLU A 63 -16.06 -10.10 -3.64
CA GLU A 63 -17.35 -9.43 -3.95
C GLU A 63 -17.15 -7.95 -4.26
N LEU A 64 -16.29 -7.23 -3.49
CA LEU A 64 -16.04 -5.81 -3.67
C LEU A 64 -15.23 -5.50 -4.94
N LEU A 65 -14.17 -6.27 -5.20
CA LEU A 65 -13.13 -5.92 -6.16
C LEU A 65 -13.20 -6.75 -7.45
N GLY A 66 -13.93 -7.89 -7.45
CA GLY A 66 -14.01 -8.81 -8.58
C GLY A 66 -12.63 -9.34 -9.00
N ASP A 67 -12.42 -9.47 -10.29
CA ASP A 67 -11.12 -9.81 -10.90
C ASP A 67 -10.26 -8.58 -11.23
N GLY A 68 -10.76 -7.37 -10.94
CA GLY A 68 -10.06 -6.11 -11.13
C GLY A 68 -10.14 -5.50 -12.52
N HIS A 69 -10.81 -6.15 -13.48
CA HIS A 69 -10.85 -5.66 -14.88
C HIS A 69 -11.39 -4.23 -14.99
N GLN A 70 -12.37 -3.85 -14.16
CA GLN A 70 -12.96 -2.51 -14.11
C GLN A 70 -11.95 -1.41 -13.73
N PHE A 71 -10.82 -1.80 -13.14
CA PHE A 71 -9.68 -0.92 -12.80
C PHE A 71 -8.46 -1.17 -13.71
N GLY A 72 -8.61 -1.97 -14.77
CA GLY A 72 -7.51 -2.39 -15.62
C GLY A 72 -6.45 -3.24 -14.90
N LEU A 73 -6.84 -3.93 -13.82
CA LEU A 73 -6.01 -4.80 -13.00
C LEU A 73 -6.33 -6.28 -13.25
N HIS A 74 -5.41 -7.14 -12.82
CA HIS A 74 -5.61 -8.58 -12.68
C HIS A 74 -5.48 -8.92 -11.18
N LEU A 75 -6.62 -9.08 -10.51
CA LEU A 75 -6.66 -9.41 -9.09
C LEU A 75 -6.74 -10.91 -8.88
N SER A 76 -5.86 -11.40 -8.02
CA SER A 76 -5.87 -12.76 -7.48
C SER A 76 -6.06 -12.72 -5.97
N TYR A 77 -6.46 -13.83 -5.37
CA TYR A 77 -6.79 -13.89 -3.95
C TYR A 77 -6.19 -15.14 -3.33
N ALA A 78 -5.56 -14.97 -2.16
CA ALA A 78 -5.05 -16.05 -1.35
C ALA A 78 -5.48 -15.88 0.12
N VAL A 79 -5.48 -16.98 0.85
CA VAL A 79 -5.86 -17.02 2.25
C VAL A 79 -4.61 -17.14 3.13
N GLN A 80 -4.51 -16.25 4.12
CA GLN A 80 -3.61 -16.41 5.25
C GLN A 80 -4.42 -17.05 6.39
N PRO A 81 -4.19 -18.32 6.72
CA PRO A 81 -5.04 -19.04 7.68
C PRO A 81 -4.82 -18.59 9.12
N SER A 82 -3.63 -18.10 9.44
CA SER A 82 -3.24 -17.59 10.77
C SER A 82 -2.29 -16.38 10.60
N PRO A 83 -2.29 -15.42 11.54
CA PRO A 83 -1.46 -14.22 11.46
C PRO A 83 0.00 -14.50 11.89
N ASP A 84 0.69 -15.37 11.14
CA ASP A 84 2.04 -15.84 11.47
C ASP A 84 3.16 -14.86 11.03
N GLY A 85 2.81 -13.61 10.80
CA GLY A 85 3.73 -12.53 10.47
C GLY A 85 3.62 -12.02 9.02
N LEU A 86 4.19 -10.84 8.78
CA LEU A 86 4.08 -10.16 7.48
C LEU A 86 4.88 -10.89 6.39
N ALA A 87 6.04 -11.46 6.73
CA ALA A 87 6.89 -12.13 5.75
C ALA A 87 6.27 -13.44 5.23
N GLN A 88 5.28 -14.02 5.93
CA GLN A 88 4.53 -15.19 5.44
C GLN A 88 3.82 -14.90 4.11
N ALA A 89 3.50 -13.64 3.81
CA ALA A 89 2.85 -13.24 2.56
C ALA A 89 3.64 -13.68 1.32
N PHE A 90 4.97 -13.70 1.38
CA PHE A 90 5.82 -14.11 0.26
C PHE A 90 5.82 -15.63 0.08
N ILE A 91 5.66 -16.39 1.14
CA ILE A 91 5.53 -17.85 1.09
C ILE A 91 4.16 -18.22 0.52
N ILE A 92 3.09 -17.58 1.00
CA ILE A 92 1.72 -17.79 0.47
C ILE A 92 1.64 -17.36 -0.99
N GLY A 93 2.31 -16.27 -1.36
CA GLY A 93 2.31 -15.70 -2.70
C GLY A 93 3.33 -16.30 -3.66
N GLU A 94 4.10 -17.33 -3.29
CA GLU A 94 5.21 -17.86 -4.08
C GLU A 94 4.82 -18.21 -5.53
N GLU A 95 3.74 -18.96 -5.72
CA GLU A 95 3.25 -19.34 -7.04
C GLU A 95 2.82 -18.11 -7.87
N PHE A 96 2.18 -17.14 -7.23
CA PHE A 96 1.77 -15.89 -7.87
C PHE A 96 2.98 -15.03 -8.26
N ILE A 97 3.99 -14.93 -7.39
CA ILE A 97 5.21 -14.15 -7.64
C ILE A 97 5.98 -14.78 -8.80
N GLY A 98 6.15 -16.11 -8.81
CA GLY A 98 6.95 -16.82 -9.80
C GLY A 98 8.38 -16.30 -9.84
N ASP A 99 8.89 -15.96 -11.01
CA ASP A 99 10.24 -15.43 -11.22
C ASP A 99 10.31 -13.89 -11.17
N ASP A 100 9.20 -13.21 -10.84
CA ASP A 100 9.14 -11.76 -10.82
C ASP A 100 9.65 -11.16 -9.50
N SER A 101 10.05 -9.89 -9.55
CA SER A 101 10.15 -9.04 -8.37
C SER A 101 8.75 -8.72 -7.82
N VAL A 102 8.66 -8.35 -6.54
CA VAL A 102 7.37 -8.11 -5.88
C VAL A 102 7.39 -6.86 -5.01
N ALA A 103 6.29 -6.10 -5.06
CA ALA A 103 5.99 -5.08 -4.07
C ALA A 103 4.91 -5.59 -3.12
N MET A 104 5.08 -5.36 -1.82
CA MET A 104 4.05 -5.63 -0.82
C MET A 104 3.65 -4.35 -0.12
N ILE A 105 2.36 -4.17 0.09
CA ILE A 105 1.81 -3.08 0.91
C ILE A 105 0.83 -3.63 1.93
N LEU A 106 0.84 -3.05 3.14
CA LEU A 106 -0.13 -3.38 4.16
C LEU A 106 -1.47 -2.73 3.84
N GLY A 107 -2.54 -3.50 3.97
CA GLY A 107 -3.90 -3.14 3.55
C GLY A 107 -4.54 -1.98 4.32
N ASP A 108 -3.90 -1.50 5.37
CA ASP A 108 -4.34 -0.41 6.25
C ASP A 108 -3.46 0.84 6.19
N ASN A 109 -2.53 0.88 5.24
CA ASN A 109 -1.61 2.00 5.07
C ASN A 109 -2.09 2.96 3.98
N ILE A 110 -2.05 4.25 4.30
CA ILE A 110 -2.38 5.35 3.40
C ILE A 110 -1.13 6.18 3.18
N PHE A 111 -0.79 6.43 1.91
CA PHE A 111 0.33 7.27 1.51
C PHE A 111 -0.18 8.42 0.64
N GLN A 112 0.21 9.63 0.97
CA GLN A 112 -0.08 10.83 0.18
C GLN A 112 1.11 11.79 0.23
N GLY A 113 1.45 12.39 -0.91
CA GLY A 113 2.50 13.39 -0.98
C GLY A 113 2.94 13.70 -2.39
N GLN A 114 3.46 14.92 -2.56
CA GLN A 114 3.96 15.35 -3.86
C GLN A 114 5.19 14.54 -4.27
N GLY A 115 5.18 14.03 -5.52
CA GLY A 115 6.28 13.22 -6.05
C GLY A 115 6.27 11.75 -5.58
N LEU A 116 5.23 11.29 -4.88
CA LEU A 116 5.08 9.89 -4.47
C LEU A 116 5.16 8.96 -5.68
N VAL A 117 4.40 9.23 -6.74
CA VAL A 117 4.37 8.41 -7.97
C VAL A 117 5.78 8.22 -8.55
N LYS A 118 6.58 9.30 -8.61
CA LYS A 118 7.96 9.21 -9.11
C LYS A 118 8.83 8.26 -8.27
N ARG A 119 8.70 8.32 -6.94
CA ARG A 119 9.44 7.44 -6.01
C ARG A 119 9.01 5.99 -6.15
N LEU A 120 7.70 5.74 -6.26
CA LEU A 120 7.12 4.40 -6.47
C LEU A 120 7.60 3.79 -7.79
N ARG A 121 7.57 4.56 -8.88
CA ARG A 121 8.07 4.11 -10.19
C ARG A 121 9.57 3.82 -10.18
N ALA A 122 10.36 4.61 -9.48
CA ALA A 122 11.79 4.37 -9.33
C ALA A 122 12.06 3.08 -8.54
N ALA A 123 11.35 2.85 -7.42
CA ALA A 123 11.46 1.62 -6.65
C ALA A 123 11.01 0.39 -7.46
N SER A 124 9.90 0.49 -8.20
CA SER A 124 9.38 -0.58 -9.06
C SER A 124 10.31 -0.93 -10.23
N ALA A 125 11.12 0.02 -10.71
CA ALA A 125 12.06 -0.18 -11.80
C ALA A 125 13.37 -0.87 -11.37
N LYS A 126 13.67 -0.91 -10.07
CA LYS A 126 14.87 -1.54 -9.52
C LYS A 126 14.81 -3.06 -9.73
N LYS A 127 15.91 -3.65 -10.19
CA LYS A 127 15.97 -5.08 -10.57
C LYS A 127 16.48 -5.98 -9.45
N GLU A 128 17.34 -5.46 -8.59
CA GLU A 128 18.02 -6.22 -7.55
C GLU A 128 17.92 -5.49 -6.22
N GLY A 129 17.91 -6.26 -5.13
CA GLY A 129 17.84 -5.75 -3.76
C GLY A 129 16.42 -5.41 -3.31
N ALA A 130 16.35 -4.71 -2.20
CA ALA A 130 15.12 -4.24 -1.59
C ALA A 130 15.08 -2.72 -1.50
N THR A 131 13.87 -2.17 -1.55
CA THR A 131 13.61 -0.76 -1.25
C THR A 131 12.46 -0.66 -0.25
N VAL A 132 12.68 0.04 0.84
CA VAL A 132 11.68 0.34 1.86
C VAL A 132 11.57 1.85 2.05
N PHE A 133 10.46 2.30 2.63
CA PHE A 133 10.21 3.72 2.87
C PHE A 133 10.26 4.02 4.35
N GLY A 134 11.10 4.98 4.72
CA GLY A 134 11.26 5.46 6.08
C GLY A 134 10.42 6.72 6.34
N TYR A 135 9.80 6.79 7.51
CA TYR A 135 8.98 7.93 7.95
C TYR A 135 9.29 8.31 9.39
N TYR A 136 9.34 9.62 9.68
CA TYR A 136 9.57 10.10 11.03
C TYR A 136 8.32 9.96 11.89
N VAL A 137 8.46 9.37 13.08
CA VAL A 137 7.39 9.17 14.05
C VAL A 137 7.80 9.62 15.45
N ASP A 138 6.85 10.01 16.29
CA ASP A 138 7.09 10.42 17.66
C ASP A 138 7.05 9.25 18.67
N ASP A 139 6.54 8.08 18.22
CA ASP A 139 6.37 6.85 19.02
C ASP A 139 7.10 5.65 18.37
N PRO A 140 8.44 5.74 18.18
CA PRO A 140 9.22 4.79 17.39
C PRO A 140 9.20 3.35 17.94
N GLU A 141 8.98 3.15 19.24
CA GLU A 141 8.95 1.83 19.89
C GLU A 141 7.84 0.91 19.37
N ARG A 142 6.91 1.43 18.55
CA ARG A 142 5.81 0.66 17.97
C ARG A 142 6.15 0.00 16.64
N PHE A 143 7.27 0.37 16.01
CA PHE A 143 7.59 0.06 14.62
C PHE A 143 8.96 -0.60 14.46
N GLY A 144 9.25 -1.09 13.27
CA GLY A 144 10.61 -1.41 12.85
C GLY A 144 11.41 -0.12 12.63
N ILE A 145 12.49 0.09 13.36
CA ILE A 145 13.27 1.33 13.38
C ILE A 145 14.59 1.16 12.64
N VAL A 146 14.89 2.12 11.78
CA VAL A 146 16.15 2.19 11.02
C VAL A 146 17.11 3.14 11.70
N GLU A 147 18.36 2.69 11.90
CA GLU A 147 19.49 3.51 12.31
C GLU A 147 20.31 3.90 11.08
N PHE A 148 20.76 5.15 11.03
CA PHE A 148 21.56 5.67 9.93
C PHE A 148 22.94 6.12 10.43
N ASP A 149 23.95 6.00 9.56
CA ASP A 149 25.25 6.62 9.78
C ASP A 149 25.24 8.12 9.44
N ASP A 150 26.38 8.79 9.65
CA ASP A 150 26.54 10.23 9.36
C ASP A 150 26.41 10.58 7.87
N GLN A 151 26.42 9.58 6.98
CA GLN A 151 26.23 9.74 5.53
C GLN A 151 24.78 9.47 5.11
N GLY A 152 23.90 9.13 6.06
CA GLY A 152 22.50 8.79 5.82
C GLY A 152 22.28 7.38 5.25
N LYS A 153 23.26 6.48 5.37
CA LYS A 153 23.12 5.08 5.00
C LYS A 153 22.56 4.29 6.18
N ALA A 154 21.58 3.44 5.91
CA ALA A 154 21.04 2.53 6.91
C ALA A 154 22.11 1.52 7.37
N ILE A 155 22.30 1.41 8.69
CA ILE A 155 23.32 0.54 9.32
C ILE A 155 22.71 -0.52 10.25
N SER A 156 21.51 -0.30 10.75
CA SER A 156 20.77 -1.31 11.50
C SER A 156 19.27 -1.13 11.33
N ILE A 157 18.53 -2.22 11.56
CA ILE A 157 17.07 -2.23 11.60
C ILE A 157 16.61 -3.14 12.74
N GLU A 158 15.70 -2.65 13.58
CA GLU A 158 15.25 -3.36 14.78
C GLU A 158 13.73 -3.27 14.93
N GLU A 159 13.08 -4.41 15.17
CA GLU A 159 11.62 -4.50 15.36
C GLU A 159 11.26 -4.09 16.78
N LYS A 160 10.43 -3.05 16.90
CA LYS A 160 9.86 -2.57 18.18
C LYS A 160 10.88 -2.49 19.33
N PRO A 161 11.97 -1.75 19.14
CA PRO A 161 13.03 -1.68 20.13
C PRO A 161 12.55 -0.99 21.43
N GLU A 162 12.95 -1.51 22.57
CA GLU A 162 12.71 -0.85 23.88
C GLU A 162 13.42 0.52 23.98
N LYS A 163 14.54 0.66 23.27
CA LYS A 163 15.35 1.88 23.20
C LYS A 163 15.64 2.20 21.74
N PRO A 164 14.72 2.89 21.06
CA PRO A 164 14.89 3.24 19.65
C PRO A 164 16.15 4.07 19.41
N LYS A 165 16.92 3.74 18.38
CA LYS A 165 18.13 4.45 17.99
C LYS A 165 17.85 5.64 17.07
N SER A 166 16.68 5.72 16.51
CA SER A 166 16.19 6.84 15.70
C SER A 166 14.66 6.94 15.79
N ASN A 167 14.11 8.02 15.21
CA ASN A 167 12.66 8.18 15.04
C ASN A 167 12.17 7.79 13.63
N TYR A 168 13.03 7.18 12.81
CA TYR A 168 12.63 6.77 11.48
C TYR A 168 12.16 5.31 11.47
N CYS A 169 10.87 5.12 11.29
CA CYS A 169 10.29 3.79 11.13
C CYS A 169 10.24 3.35 9.66
N VAL A 170 10.23 2.05 9.43
CA VAL A 170 9.87 1.47 8.13
C VAL A 170 8.35 1.46 8.02
N THR A 171 7.84 2.05 6.96
CA THR A 171 6.39 2.04 6.65
C THR A 171 5.95 0.67 6.10
N GLY A 172 4.64 0.48 5.96
CA GLY A 172 4.09 -0.77 5.42
C GLY A 172 4.13 -0.89 3.89
N LEU A 173 5.22 -0.43 3.25
CA LEU A 173 5.41 -0.52 1.80
C LEU A 173 6.83 -0.98 1.48
N TYR A 174 6.93 -2.07 0.74
CA TYR A 174 8.16 -2.82 0.51
C TYR A 174 8.27 -3.21 -0.96
N PHE A 175 9.47 -3.11 -1.53
CA PHE A 175 9.80 -3.57 -2.87
C PHE A 175 10.99 -4.52 -2.78
N TYR A 176 10.88 -5.71 -3.35
CA TYR A 176 11.91 -6.74 -3.29
C TYR A 176 12.16 -7.37 -4.65
N ASP A 177 13.38 -7.80 -4.87
CA ASP A 177 13.68 -8.74 -5.95
C ASP A 177 13.16 -10.15 -5.63
N ASN A 178 13.32 -11.08 -6.55
CA ASN A 178 12.76 -12.42 -6.42
C ASN A 178 13.34 -13.25 -5.26
N ARG A 179 14.55 -12.93 -4.77
CA ARG A 179 15.18 -13.61 -3.63
C ARG A 179 14.34 -13.55 -2.35
N VAL A 180 13.38 -12.65 -2.28
CA VAL A 180 12.51 -12.46 -1.11
C VAL A 180 11.79 -13.73 -0.69
N VAL A 181 11.37 -14.57 -1.64
CA VAL A 181 10.66 -15.83 -1.37
C VAL A 181 11.57 -16.80 -0.60
N GLU A 182 12.79 -16.98 -1.09
CA GLU A 182 13.77 -17.87 -0.44
C GLU A 182 14.23 -17.31 0.92
N TYR A 183 14.39 -16.01 1.05
CA TYR A 183 14.72 -15.39 2.33
C TYR A 183 13.57 -15.53 3.34
N ALA A 184 12.30 -15.35 2.91
CA ALA A 184 11.14 -15.54 3.78
C ALA A 184 11.04 -16.98 4.31
N LYS A 185 11.34 -17.99 3.49
CA LYS A 185 11.36 -19.41 3.90
C LYS A 185 12.43 -19.73 4.94
N GLN A 186 13.52 -18.96 4.98
CA GLN A 186 14.63 -19.15 5.92
C GLN A 186 14.39 -18.50 7.28
N LEU A 187 13.41 -17.59 7.39
CA LEU A 187 13.09 -16.90 8.61
C LEU A 187 12.62 -17.90 9.70
N LYS A 188 12.95 -17.58 10.94
CA LYS A 188 12.44 -18.28 12.11
C LYS A 188 11.43 -17.37 12.82
N PRO A 189 10.35 -17.92 13.38
CA PRO A 189 9.42 -17.14 14.16
C PRO A 189 10.14 -16.41 15.29
N SER A 190 9.80 -15.14 15.49
CA SER A 190 10.28 -14.32 16.61
C SER A 190 9.73 -14.82 17.95
N ALA A 191 10.10 -14.16 19.05
CA ALA A 191 9.53 -14.43 20.36
C ALA A 191 7.99 -14.23 20.40
N ARG A 192 7.42 -13.50 19.43
CA ARG A 192 5.98 -13.32 19.24
C ARG A 192 5.32 -14.44 18.42
N GLY A 193 6.10 -15.37 17.89
CA GLY A 193 5.64 -16.43 16.99
C GLY A 193 5.42 -15.97 15.55
N GLU A 194 5.92 -14.79 15.17
CA GLU A 194 5.71 -14.19 13.85
C GLU A 194 6.97 -14.23 12.97
N LEU A 195 6.81 -14.44 11.66
CA LEU A 195 7.85 -14.22 10.66
C LEU A 195 7.93 -12.71 10.39
N GLU A 196 8.91 -12.07 11.04
CA GLU A 196 9.02 -10.62 11.04
C GLU A 196 9.53 -10.07 9.71
N ILE A 197 8.85 -9.06 9.19
CA ILE A 197 9.31 -8.34 8.00
C ILE A 197 10.64 -7.60 8.26
N THR A 198 10.87 -7.21 9.49
CA THR A 198 12.13 -6.55 9.91
C THR A 198 13.31 -7.50 9.80
N ASP A 199 13.13 -8.79 10.11
CA ASP A 199 14.19 -9.80 9.94
C ASP A 199 14.48 -10.05 8.46
N LEU A 200 13.45 -10.03 7.61
CA LEU A 200 13.61 -10.11 6.16
C LEU A 200 14.41 -8.90 5.62
N ASN A 201 14.05 -7.69 6.05
CA ASN A 201 14.78 -6.47 5.68
C ASN A 201 16.23 -6.49 6.18
N ARG A 202 16.49 -7.09 7.35
CA ARG A 202 17.84 -7.25 7.90
C ARG A 202 18.71 -8.11 7.00
N ILE A 203 18.20 -9.19 6.40
CA ILE A 203 18.95 -10.01 5.45
C ILE A 203 19.42 -9.15 4.25
N TYR A 204 18.54 -8.32 3.69
CA TYR A 204 18.93 -7.41 2.61
C TYR A 204 19.94 -6.35 3.07
N LEU A 205 19.78 -5.82 4.28
CA LEU A 205 20.72 -4.83 4.84
C LEU A 205 22.11 -5.42 5.03
N GLU A 206 22.22 -6.63 5.60
CA GLU A 206 23.49 -7.33 5.83
C GLU A 206 24.20 -7.69 4.52
N ASN A 207 23.43 -7.97 3.47
CA ASN A 207 23.97 -8.18 2.11
C ASN A 207 24.36 -6.87 1.40
N GLY A 208 24.06 -5.70 1.98
CA GLY A 208 24.31 -4.41 1.34
C GLY A 208 23.30 -4.02 0.25
N ASP A 209 22.16 -4.71 0.19
CA ASP A 209 21.16 -4.65 -0.86
C ASP A 209 19.86 -3.94 -0.42
N LEU A 210 19.83 -3.28 0.74
CA LEU A 210 18.66 -2.54 1.25
C LEU A 210 18.79 -1.05 0.99
N ASP A 211 17.88 -0.47 0.21
CA ASP A 211 17.70 0.97 0.11
C ASP A 211 16.56 1.44 1.03
N VAL A 212 16.79 2.53 1.76
CA VAL A 212 15.77 3.19 2.58
C VAL A 212 15.52 4.58 2.00
N ILE A 213 14.31 4.81 1.46
CA ILE A 213 13.88 6.09 0.92
C ILE A 213 13.12 6.85 2.00
N LEU A 214 13.68 7.95 2.52
CA LEU A 214 12.99 8.76 3.50
C LEU A 214 11.88 9.59 2.86
N LEU A 215 10.67 9.45 3.42
CA LEU A 215 9.54 10.31 3.14
C LEU A 215 9.64 11.55 4.04
N GLY A 216 10.06 12.66 3.44
CA GLY A 216 10.27 13.92 4.16
C GLY A 216 9.04 14.81 4.19
N GLN A 217 9.28 16.12 4.37
CA GLN A 217 8.23 17.14 4.37
C GLN A 217 7.34 17.05 3.12
N GLY A 218 6.03 17.20 3.31
CA GLY A 218 5.04 17.12 2.23
C GLY A 218 4.52 15.70 1.95
N PHE A 219 4.99 14.70 2.72
CA PHE A 219 4.41 13.37 2.73
C PHE A 219 3.60 13.13 3.99
N THR A 220 2.52 12.40 3.85
CA THR A 220 1.72 11.87 4.94
C THR A 220 1.63 10.36 4.78
N TRP A 221 2.01 9.64 5.82
CA TRP A 221 1.78 8.22 5.98
C TRP A 221 0.92 7.99 7.21
N LEU A 222 -0.13 7.19 7.06
CA LEU A 222 -1.07 6.87 8.12
C LEU A 222 -1.19 5.36 8.25
N ASP A 223 -1.01 4.86 9.48
CA ASP A 223 -1.35 3.49 9.90
C ASP A 223 -2.70 3.54 10.63
N THR A 224 -3.75 2.98 10.02
CA THR A 224 -5.11 3.06 10.53
C THR A 224 -5.42 1.95 11.54
N GLY A 225 -4.53 1.74 12.51
CA GLY A 225 -4.57 0.62 13.46
C GLY A 225 -5.46 0.84 14.69
N THR A 226 -5.92 2.06 14.97
CA THR A 226 -6.74 2.44 16.14
C THR A 226 -7.98 3.22 15.72
N HIS A 227 -8.95 3.42 16.64
CA HIS A 227 -10.12 4.24 16.37
C HIS A 227 -9.73 5.68 16.06
N GLU A 228 -8.78 6.24 16.81
CA GLU A 228 -8.25 7.58 16.61
C GLU A 228 -7.62 7.75 15.23
N SER A 229 -6.70 6.83 14.86
CA SER A 229 -6.04 6.91 13.56
C SER A 229 -6.99 6.68 12.38
N LEU A 230 -8.09 5.92 12.57
CA LEU A 230 -9.15 5.77 11.57
C LEU A 230 -9.90 7.09 11.33
N VAL A 231 -10.21 7.81 12.39
CA VAL A 231 -10.86 9.14 12.31
C VAL A 231 -9.91 10.16 11.70
N GLU A 232 -8.64 10.18 12.11
CA GLU A 232 -7.61 11.05 11.55
C GLU A 232 -7.44 10.83 10.06
N ALA A 233 -7.34 9.58 9.61
CA ALA A 233 -7.24 9.23 8.20
C ALA A 233 -8.47 9.71 7.41
N THR A 234 -9.67 9.53 7.95
CA THR A 234 -10.92 10.01 7.33
C THR A 234 -10.93 11.53 7.19
N ASN A 235 -10.55 12.27 8.26
CA ASN A 235 -10.47 13.72 8.25
C ASN A 235 -9.38 14.24 7.30
N PHE A 236 -8.23 13.59 7.27
CA PHE A 236 -7.13 13.92 6.36
C PHE A 236 -7.59 13.80 4.91
N VAL A 237 -8.12 12.64 4.52
CA VAL A 237 -8.59 12.38 3.14
C VAL A 237 -9.66 13.40 2.75
N LYS A 238 -10.68 13.60 3.61
CA LYS A 238 -11.74 14.60 3.39
C LYS A 238 -11.16 15.99 3.16
N THR A 239 -10.23 16.43 3.99
CA THR A 239 -9.63 17.76 3.90
C THR A 239 -8.85 17.92 2.59
N VAL A 240 -8.00 16.96 2.26
CA VAL A 240 -7.20 17.00 1.03
C VAL A 240 -8.11 17.01 -0.20
N GLU A 241 -9.07 16.10 -0.30
CA GLU A 241 -9.99 16.01 -1.44
C GLU A 241 -10.84 17.28 -1.59
N THR A 242 -11.29 17.86 -0.46
CA THR A 242 -12.09 19.09 -0.48
C THR A 242 -11.31 20.29 -1.01
N HIS A 243 -10.05 20.45 -0.59
CA HIS A 243 -9.26 21.63 -0.93
C HIS A 243 -8.49 21.49 -2.25
N GLN A 244 -8.08 20.28 -2.61
CA GLN A 244 -7.39 20.02 -3.87
C GLN A 244 -8.35 19.75 -5.03
N HIS A 245 -9.64 19.51 -4.75
CA HIS A 245 -10.66 19.12 -5.73
C HIS A 245 -10.26 17.84 -6.52
N ARG A 246 -9.42 17.00 -5.93
CA ARG A 246 -8.93 15.74 -6.47
C ARG A 246 -9.16 14.63 -5.47
N LYS A 247 -9.59 13.46 -5.94
CA LYS A 247 -9.73 12.30 -5.07
C LYS A 247 -8.38 11.63 -4.82
N ILE A 248 -8.19 11.16 -3.60
CA ILE A 248 -7.12 10.24 -3.25
C ILE A 248 -7.61 8.83 -3.55
N ALA A 249 -6.75 7.98 -4.14
CA ALA A 249 -7.05 6.58 -4.41
C ALA A 249 -8.34 6.34 -5.21
N CYS A 250 -8.62 7.18 -6.22
CA CYS A 250 -9.64 6.89 -7.21
C CYS A 250 -9.06 5.92 -8.24
N LEU A 251 -9.41 4.63 -8.11
CA LEU A 251 -8.77 3.57 -8.91
C LEU A 251 -9.08 3.72 -10.40
N GLU A 252 -10.31 4.11 -10.73
CA GLU A 252 -10.74 4.37 -12.11
C GLU A 252 -9.97 5.54 -12.75
N GLU A 253 -9.74 6.63 -12.01
CA GLU A 253 -8.94 7.76 -12.51
C GLU A 253 -7.49 7.34 -12.76
N ILE A 254 -6.88 6.59 -11.83
CA ILE A 254 -5.50 6.10 -11.97
C ILE A 254 -5.40 5.17 -13.19
N ALA A 255 -6.35 4.26 -13.36
CA ALA A 255 -6.40 3.35 -14.48
C ALA A 255 -6.57 4.10 -15.82
N TYR A 256 -7.48 5.06 -15.88
CA TYR A 256 -7.73 5.88 -17.06
C TYR A 256 -6.52 6.73 -17.42
N THR A 257 -5.91 7.40 -16.44
CA THR A 257 -4.72 8.24 -16.66
C THR A 257 -3.50 7.43 -17.14
N ASN A 258 -3.40 6.16 -16.70
CA ASN A 258 -2.36 5.24 -17.17
C ASN A 258 -2.72 4.56 -18.51
N GLY A 259 -3.90 4.83 -19.09
CA GLY A 259 -4.36 4.20 -20.33
C GLY A 259 -4.70 2.71 -20.19
N TRP A 260 -5.03 2.25 -18.98
CA TRP A 260 -5.38 0.84 -18.70
C TRP A 260 -6.85 0.54 -18.93
N ILE A 261 -7.69 1.56 -18.81
CA ILE A 261 -9.12 1.50 -19.15
C ILE A 261 -9.49 2.66 -20.07
N SER A 262 -10.54 2.47 -20.86
CA SER A 262 -11.07 3.44 -21.79
C SER A 262 -12.01 4.45 -21.12
N LYS A 263 -12.35 5.52 -21.85
CA LYS A 263 -13.37 6.48 -21.43
C LYS A 263 -14.74 5.82 -21.24
N GLU A 264 -15.07 4.86 -22.09
CA GLU A 264 -16.32 4.10 -22.06
C GLU A 264 -16.42 3.24 -20.77
N GLU A 265 -15.30 2.65 -20.32
CA GLU A 265 -15.24 1.88 -19.09
C GLU A 265 -15.40 2.79 -17.85
N VAL A 266 -14.76 3.97 -17.83
CA VAL A 266 -15.01 4.96 -16.77
C VAL A 266 -16.46 5.43 -16.78
N MET A 267 -17.07 5.60 -17.98
CA MET A 267 -18.46 5.97 -18.08
C MET A 267 -19.40 4.88 -17.55
N ALA A 268 -19.06 3.61 -17.73
CA ALA A 268 -19.80 2.51 -17.13
C ALA A 268 -19.77 2.57 -15.60
N ALA A 269 -18.60 2.86 -15.00
CA ALA A 269 -18.47 3.09 -13.57
C ALA A 269 -19.29 4.31 -13.09
N TYR A 270 -19.26 5.41 -13.86
CA TYR A 270 -20.11 6.59 -13.60
C TYR A 270 -21.59 6.21 -13.54
N GLU A 271 -22.11 5.41 -14.48
CA GLU A 271 -23.52 5.02 -14.47
C GLU A 271 -23.93 4.28 -13.19
N ILE A 272 -23.01 3.51 -12.60
CA ILE A 272 -23.22 2.82 -11.32
C ILE A 272 -23.28 3.83 -10.17
N TYR A 273 -22.35 4.81 -10.15
CA TYR A 273 -22.14 5.74 -9.03
C TYR A 273 -22.74 7.14 -9.24
N LYS A 274 -23.48 7.41 -10.32
CA LYS A 274 -23.93 8.76 -10.73
C LYS A 274 -24.77 9.53 -9.69
N LYS A 275 -25.34 8.83 -8.70
CA LYS A 275 -26.14 9.43 -7.64
C LYS A 275 -25.31 10.01 -6.48
N ASN A 276 -24.00 9.80 -6.47
CA ASN A 276 -23.12 10.27 -5.41
C ASN A 276 -21.93 11.09 -5.95
N GLN A 277 -21.17 11.70 -5.04
CA GLN A 277 -20.06 12.58 -5.40
C GLN A 277 -18.89 11.82 -6.06
N TYR A 278 -18.71 10.54 -5.74
CA TYR A 278 -17.67 9.72 -6.38
C TYR A 278 -17.94 9.56 -7.87
N GLY A 279 -19.17 9.21 -8.24
CA GLY A 279 -19.55 9.12 -9.65
C GLY A 279 -19.47 10.44 -10.38
N GLN A 280 -19.94 11.55 -9.78
CA GLN A 280 -19.83 12.89 -10.40
C GLN A 280 -18.36 13.26 -10.66
N TYR A 281 -17.45 12.89 -9.77
CA TYR A 281 -16.02 13.07 -9.98
C TYR A 281 -15.50 12.28 -11.19
N LEU A 282 -15.91 11.02 -11.37
CA LEU A 282 -15.51 10.22 -12.55
C LEU A 282 -15.93 10.91 -13.86
N LYS A 283 -17.12 11.50 -13.89
CA LYS A 283 -17.57 12.28 -15.04
C LYS A 283 -16.70 13.50 -15.28
N ASP A 284 -16.38 14.25 -14.23
CA ASP A 284 -15.49 15.42 -14.32
C ASP A 284 -14.10 15.04 -14.86
N VAL A 285 -13.56 13.87 -14.46
CA VAL A 285 -12.27 13.33 -14.95
C VAL A 285 -12.30 13.13 -16.47
N ILE A 286 -13.29 12.40 -16.98
CA ILE A 286 -13.39 12.10 -18.42
C ILE A 286 -13.80 13.30 -19.28
N ASP A 287 -14.42 14.31 -18.70
CA ASP A 287 -14.73 15.59 -19.35
C ASP A 287 -13.50 16.54 -19.35
N GLY A 288 -12.37 16.11 -18.78
CA GLY A 288 -11.11 16.85 -18.79
C GLY A 288 -11.08 18.06 -17.86
N LYS A 289 -11.94 18.11 -16.83
CA LYS A 289 -12.01 19.23 -15.86
C LYS A 289 -10.71 19.42 -15.09
N TYR A 290 -9.98 18.32 -14.86
CA TYR A 290 -8.78 18.30 -14.03
C TYR A 290 -7.47 18.19 -14.84
N ILE A 291 -7.53 18.37 -16.15
CA ILE A 291 -6.34 18.49 -16.97
C ILE A 291 -5.80 19.90 -16.76
N ASP A 292 -4.56 20.02 -16.29
CA ASP A 292 -3.88 21.31 -16.17
C ASP A 292 -3.72 21.94 -17.56
N LYS A 293 -4.65 22.82 -17.91
CA LYS A 293 -4.64 23.61 -19.18
C LYS A 293 -3.76 24.86 -19.02
N LEU A 294 -2.56 24.72 -18.46
CA LEU A 294 -1.63 25.82 -18.47
C LEU A 294 -1.12 26.02 -19.91
N PRO A 295 -1.14 27.26 -20.46
CA PRO A 295 -0.57 27.53 -21.76
C PRO A 295 0.92 27.11 -21.78
N GLY A 296 1.29 26.15 -22.63
CA GLY A 296 2.64 25.61 -22.76
C GLY A 296 2.90 24.23 -22.13
N HIS A 297 1.92 23.58 -21.51
CA HIS A 297 1.98 22.22 -21.01
C HIS A 297 1.08 21.23 -21.77
N ALA A 298 0.74 21.55 -23.01
CA ALA A 298 0.20 20.57 -23.93
C ALA A 298 1.35 19.67 -24.37
N ASP A 299 1.24 18.40 -24.05
CA ASP A 299 2.07 17.29 -24.54
C ASP A 299 3.56 17.29 -24.09
N LYS A 300 3.79 16.82 -22.86
CA LYS A 300 5.05 16.13 -22.53
C LYS A 300 4.79 14.89 -21.72
#